data_870d4c2b8d14518f2f3e5b7baa743679
#
_entry.id   870d4c2b8d14518f2f3e5b7baa743679
#
_cell.length_a   1.000
_cell.length_b   1.000
_cell.length_c   1.000
_cell.angle_alpha   90.00
_cell.angle_beta   90.00
_cell.angle_gamma   90.00
#
_symmetry.space_group_name_H-M   'P 1'
#
loop_
_entity.id
_entity.type
_entity.pdbx_description
1 polymer ?
#
loop_
_entity_poly.entity_id
_entity_poly.type
_entity_poly.pdbx_seq_one_letter_code
_entity_poly.pdbx_strand_id
1 'polypeptide(L)'
;MRTSKARFWLSIISGILLVAAGVVFLLGNLEIITVDWDVIIGPLFALGGLVFLLVFAMNTKNWWALIPGFVLIAIGMIIFMDEVIGGVADQWTGAVFLGMLGLAFVIIYMFHQEQWWSIIPGGVLLTLAGVTLVSDTDFSGGLFFLGLALTFGLIYLLPKPSGKSQWALYPAGILLAIGVLVTLGEANVLNYVWPLALLFAGGYVLFRSLKK
;
A
#
# COMPACT_ATOMS: atom_id res chain seq x y z
N MET A 1 -35.47 15.37 25.26
CA MET A 1 -35.65 14.16 26.11
C MET A 1 -35.51 12.82 25.35
N ARG A 2 -35.60 12.73 24.02
CA ARG A 2 -35.44 11.48 23.25
C ARG A 2 -33.99 10.92 23.21
N THR A 3 -33.00 11.74 23.34
CA THR A 3 -31.56 11.36 23.22
C THR A 3 -31.01 10.57 24.41
N SER A 4 -31.60 10.74 25.60
CA SER A 4 -31.15 10.05 26.83
C SER A 4 -31.54 8.58 26.82
N LYS A 5 -32.76 8.25 26.34
CA LYS A 5 -33.22 6.85 26.26
C LYS A 5 -32.47 6.04 25.20
N ALA A 6 -32.18 6.65 24.05
CA ALA A 6 -31.39 5.98 23.00
C ALA A 6 -29.97 5.66 23.45
N ARG A 7 -29.29 6.60 24.14
CA ARG A 7 -27.95 6.37 24.72
C ARG A 7 -27.97 5.28 25.78
N PHE A 8 -28.98 5.24 26.63
CA PHE A 8 -29.17 4.21 27.64
C PHE A 8 -29.29 2.82 27.02
N TRP A 9 -30.16 2.66 26.01
CA TRP A 9 -30.31 1.39 25.31
C TRP A 9 -29.07 0.97 24.53
N LEU A 10 -28.37 1.90 23.90
CA LEU A 10 -27.10 1.63 23.23
C LEU A 10 -26.04 1.14 24.21
N SER A 11 -25.94 1.74 25.41
CA SER A 11 -24.98 1.28 26.43
C SER A 11 -25.31 -0.11 26.96
N ILE A 12 -26.60 -0.44 27.14
CA ILE A 12 -27.02 -1.80 27.56
C ILE A 12 -26.70 -2.81 26.47
N ILE A 13 -27.07 -2.52 25.22
CA ILE A 13 -26.83 -3.42 24.10
C ILE A 13 -25.32 -3.64 23.91
N SER A 14 -24.50 -2.59 23.95
CA SER A 14 -23.04 -2.71 23.85
C SER A 14 -22.46 -3.51 25.01
N GLY A 15 -22.97 -3.32 26.24
CA GLY A 15 -22.54 -4.10 27.41
C GLY A 15 -22.88 -5.59 27.28
N ILE A 16 -24.10 -5.92 26.84
CA ILE A 16 -24.52 -7.29 26.59
C ILE A 16 -23.67 -7.95 25.50
N LEU A 17 -23.38 -7.23 24.40
CA LEU A 17 -22.53 -7.74 23.32
C LEU A 17 -21.10 -8.01 23.80
N LEU A 18 -20.52 -7.12 24.62
CA LEU A 18 -19.20 -7.31 25.20
C LEU A 18 -19.15 -8.52 26.14
N VAL A 19 -20.16 -8.69 27.00
CA VAL A 19 -20.27 -9.85 27.89
C VAL A 19 -20.43 -11.14 27.08
N ALA A 20 -21.30 -11.15 26.07
CA ALA A 20 -21.48 -12.31 25.20
C ALA A 20 -20.20 -12.70 24.47
N ALA A 21 -19.51 -11.70 23.89
CA ALA A 21 -18.21 -11.92 23.26
C ALA A 21 -17.19 -12.48 24.26
N GLY A 22 -17.08 -11.90 25.46
CA GLY A 22 -16.19 -12.38 26.51
C GLY A 22 -16.47 -13.84 26.93
N VAL A 23 -17.74 -14.22 27.05
CA VAL A 23 -18.15 -15.60 27.37
C VAL A 23 -17.76 -16.55 26.24
N VAL A 24 -18.00 -16.20 24.98
CA VAL A 24 -17.63 -17.04 23.83
C VAL A 24 -16.11 -17.21 23.75
N PHE A 25 -15.33 -16.14 23.96
CA PHE A 25 -13.86 -16.23 24.02
C PHE A 25 -13.39 -17.12 25.19
N LEU A 26 -14.02 -17.01 26.36
CA LEU A 26 -13.68 -17.82 27.52
C LEU A 26 -13.96 -19.31 27.28
N LEU A 27 -15.12 -19.63 26.71
CA LEU A 27 -15.51 -21.00 26.39
C LEU A 27 -14.61 -21.62 25.30
N GLY A 28 -14.17 -20.82 24.32
CA GLY A 28 -13.20 -21.23 23.32
C GLY A 28 -11.82 -21.51 23.94
N ASN A 29 -11.32 -20.63 24.81
CA ASN A 29 -10.05 -20.84 25.52
C ASN A 29 -10.07 -22.05 26.49
N LEU A 30 -11.24 -22.41 27.01
CA LEU A 30 -11.41 -23.58 27.86
C LEU A 30 -11.65 -24.88 27.06
N GLU A 31 -11.51 -24.80 25.72
CA GLU A 31 -11.75 -25.93 24.79
C GLU A 31 -13.15 -26.61 24.95
N ILE A 32 -14.08 -25.90 25.57
CA ILE A 32 -15.48 -26.40 25.76
C ILE A 32 -16.23 -26.29 24.43
N ILE A 33 -15.91 -25.31 23.61
CA ILE A 33 -16.43 -25.13 22.25
C ILE A 33 -15.29 -25.05 21.29
N THR A 34 -15.31 -25.82 20.22
CA THR A 34 -14.40 -25.70 19.10
C THR A 34 -14.94 -24.60 18.20
N VAL A 35 -14.47 -23.37 18.39
CA VAL A 35 -14.81 -22.25 17.52
C VAL A 35 -13.65 -22.05 16.56
N ASP A 36 -13.94 -22.17 15.31
CA ASP A 36 -12.99 -21.79 14.26
C ASP A 36 -12.97 -20.26 14.17
N TRP A 37 -12.05 -19.66 14.95
CA TRP A 37 -12.00 -18.22 15.13
C TRP A 37 -11.70 -17.50 13.82
N ASP A 38 -10.93 -18.12 12.93
CA ASP A 38 -10.47 -17.50 11.68
C ASP A 38 -11.66 -17.31 10.72
N VAL A 39 -12.61 -18.25 10.70
CA VAL A 39 -13.86 -18.14 9.94
C VAL A 39 -14.74 -16.96 10.41
N ILE A 40 -14.66 -16.57 11.68
CA ILE A 40 -15.49 -15.51 12.26
C ILE A 40 -14.79 -14.16 12.21
N ILE A 41 -13.49 -14.14 12.51
CA ILE A 41 -12.72 -12.90 12.65
C ILE A 41 -12.58 -12.20 11.30
N GLY A 42 -12.30 -12.92 10.22
CA GLY A 42 -12.17 -12.34 8.88
C GLY A 42 -13.39 -11.52 8.45
N PRO A 43 -14.61 -12.11 8.41
CA PRO A 43 -15.84 -11.38 8.12
C PRO A 43 -16.14 -10.24 9.11
N LEU A 44 -15.80 -10.38 10.39
CA LEU A 44 -16.01 -9.34 11.39
C LEU A 44 -15.16 -8.09 11.09
N PHE A 45 -13.89 -8.29 10.73
CA PHE A 45 -13.03 -7.19 10.29
C PHE A 45 -13.55 -6.55 9.01
N ALA A 46 -13.95 -7.36 8.01
CA ALA A 46 -14.51 -6.84 6.76
C ALA A 46 -15.79 -6.02 7.00
N LEU A 47 -16.70 -6.51 7.85
CA LEU A 47 -17.92 -5.76 8.23
C LEU A 47 -17.56 -4.46 8.97
N GLY A 48 -16.61 -4.49 9.90
CA GLY A 48 -16.09 -3.28 10.56
C GLY A 48 -15.58 -2.26 9.56
N GLY A 49 -14.80 -2.71 8.57
CA GLY A 49 -14.30 -1.88 7.49
C GLY A 49 -15.42 -1.28 6.63
N LEU A 50 -16.44 -2.09 6.29
CA LEU A 50 -17.62 -1.60 5.55
C LEU A 50 -18.37 -0.52 6.31
N VAL A 51 -18.49 -0.62 7.64
CA VAL A 51 -19.10 0.45 8.46
C VAL A 51 -18.34 1.76 8.29
N PHE A 52 -17.01 1.75 8.32
CA PHE A 52 -16.22 2.96 8.07
C PHE A 52 -16.39 3.50 6.65
N LEU A 53 -16.47 2.63 5.65
CA LEU A 53 -16.75 3.05 4.27
C LEU A 53 -18.15 3.65 4.13
N LEU A 54 -19.14 3.13 4.84
CA LEU A 54 -20.48 3.73 4.90
C LEU A 54 -20.45 5.13 5.55
N VAL A 55 -19.68 5.34 6.61
CA VAL A 55 -19.48 6.66 7.23
C VAL A 55 -18.93 7.66 6.21
N PHE A 56 -17.98 7.25 5.38
CA PHE A 56 -17.49 8.08 4.29
C PHE A 56 -18.55 8.29 3.21
N ALA A 57 -19.26 7.25 2.76
CA ALA A 57 -20.29 7.32 1.73
C ALA A 57 -21.46 8.23 2.13
N MET A 58 -21.84 8.23 3.41
CA MET A 58 -22.89 9.12 3.94
C MET A 58 -22.44 10.58 4.00
N ASN A 59 -21.16 10.82 4.24
CA ASN A 59 -20.61 12.17 4.24
C ASN A 59 -19.12 12.12 3.83
N THR A 60 -18.87 12.49 2.59
CA THR A 60 -17.51 12.48 2.00
C THR A 60 -16.52 13.38 2.74
N LYS A 61 -16.98 14.36 3.55
CA LYS A 61 -16.11 15.17 4.42
C LYS A 61 -15.36 14.32 5.45
N ASN A 62 -15.85 13.13 5.76
CA ASN A 62 -15.21 12.16 6.66
C ASN A 62 -14.15 11.32 5.93
N TRP A 63 -13.31 11.95 5.13
CA TRP A 63 -12.24 11.26 4.35
C TRP A 63 -11.35 10.37 5.20
N TRP A 64 -11.16 10.71 6.47
CA TRP A 64 -10.37 9.92 7.42
C TRP A 64 -10.88 8.49 7.61
N ALA A 65 -12.20 8.28 7.41
CA ALA A 65 -12.84 6.99 7.58
C ALA A 65 -12.39 5.96 6.51
N LEU A 66 -11.88 6.43 5.37
CA LEU A 66 -11.32 5.55 4.34
C LEU A 66 -10.12 4.75 4.87
N ILE A 67 -9.25 5.36 5.65
CA ILE A 67 -8.03 4.71 6.15
C ILE A 67 -8.37 3.48 7.02
N PRO A 68 -9.09 3.62 8.16
CA PRO A 68 -9.48 2.44 8.96
C PRO A 68 -10.39 1.49 8.20
N GLY A 69 -11.24 2.00 7.29
CA GLY A 69 -12.11 1.16 6.45
C GLY A 69 -11.31 0.19 5.59
N PHE A 70 -10.34 0.67 4.84
CA PHE A 70 -9.49 -0.15 3.99
C PHE A 70 -8.54 -1.06 4.78
N VAL A 71 -8.00 -0.59 5.91
CA VAL A 71 -7.18 -1.43 6.80
C VAL A 71 -7.97 -2.63 7.31
N LEU A 72 -9.18 -2.42 7.82
CA LEU A 72 -10.02 -3.49 8.35
C LEU A 72 -10.45 -4.47 7.24
N ILE A 73 -10.80 -3.98 6.05
CA ILE A 73 -11.11 -4.83 4.90
C ILE A 73 -9.89 -5.63 4.47
N ALA A 74 -8.70 -5.02 4.44
CA ALA A 74 -7.46 -5.73 4.09
C ALA A 74 -7.17 -6.87 5.07
N ILE A 75 -7.29 -6.63 6.37
CA ILE A 75 -7.12 -7.66 7.41
C ILE A 75 -8.16 -8.78 7.21
N GLY A 76 -9.44 -8.43 7.03
CA GLY A 76 -10.50 -9.40 6.79
C GLY A 76 -10.28 -10.23 5.53
N MET A 77 -9.78 -9.61 4.46
CA MET A 77 -9.46 -10.29 3.21
C MET A 77 -8.27 -11.24 3.38
N ILE A 78 -7.23 -10.84 4.11
CA ILE A 78 -6.05 -11.68 4.37
C ILE A 78 -6.46 -12.93 5.15
N ILE A 79 -7.21 -12.78 6.24
CA ILE A 79 -7.70 -13.92 7.04
C ILE A 79 -8.56 -14.85 6.17
N PHE A 80 -9.46 -14.29 5.35
CA PHE A 80 -10.29 -15.07 4.45
C PHE A 80 -9.48 -15.82 3.38
N MET A 81 -8.45 -15.18 2.83
CA MET A 81 -7.57 -15.82 1.84
C MET A 81 -6.78 -16.96 2.45
N ASP A 82 -6.29 -16.81 3.68
CA ASP A 82 -5.53 -17.85 4.38
C ASP A 82 -6.40 -19.09 4.62
N GLU A 83 -7.65 -18.89 5.08
CA GLU A 83 -8.60 -19.96 5.36
C GLU A 83 -9.07 -20.68 4.09
N VAL A 84 -9.40 -19.94 3.02
CA VAL A 84 -10.02 -20.52 1.80
C VAL A 84 -8.99 -21.07 0.82
N ILE A 85 -7.84 -20.41 0.68
CA ILE A 85 -6.85 -20.73 -0.36
C ILE A 85 -5.70 -21.57 0.22
N GLY A 86 -5.46 -21.45 1.53
CA GLY A 86 -4.47 -22.21 2.28
C GLY A 86 -3.02 -21.96 1.81
N GLY A 87 -2.18 -21.37 2.65
CA GLY A 87 -0.73 -21.24 2.41
C GLY A 87 -0.27 -20.32 1.27
N VAL A 88 -1.18 -19.88 0.40
CA VAL A 88 -0.89 -18.88 -0.66
C VAL A 88 -0.95 -17.46 -0.09
N ALA A 89 -1.57 -17.30 1.08
CA ALA A 89 -1.75 -16.00 1.72
C ALA A 89 -0.42 -15.33 2.05
N ASP A 90 0.61 -16.06 2.49
CA ASP A 90 1.88 -15.51 2.90
C ASP A 90 2.54 -14.65 1.82
N GLN A 91 2.50 -15.12 0.57
CA GLN A 91 3.09 -14.41 -0.56
C GLN A 91 2.35 -13.11 -0.92
N TRP A 92 1.01 -13.07 -0.73
CA TRP A 92 0.17 -11.95 -1.14
C TRP A 92 -0.21 -11.01 0.01
N THR A 93 -0.05 -11.44 1.26
CA THR A 93 -0.45 -10.70 2.46
C THR A 93 0.08 -9.27 2.48
N GLY A 94 1.39 -9.11 2.25
CA GLY A 94 2.02 -7.80 2.21
C GLY A 94 1.47 -6.92 1.08
N ALA A 95 1.33 -7.49 -0.13
CA ALA A 95 0.81 -6.76 -1.29
C ALA A 95 -0.65 -6.34 -1.10
N VAL A 96 -1.50 -7.22 -0.58
CA VAL A 96 -2.91 -6.92 -0.31
C VAL A 96 -3.03 -5.82 0.74
N PHE A 97 -2.33 -5.94 1.87
CA PHE A 97 -2.40 -4.94 2.95
C PHE A 97 -1.90 -3.57 2.50
N LEU A 98 -0.70 -3.52 1.93
CA LEU A 98 -0.09 -2.27 1.46
C LEU A 98 -0.87 -1.67 0.28
N GLY A 99 -1.34 -2.52 -0.63
CA GLY A 99 -2.14 -2.10 -1.78
C GLY A 99 -3.48 -1.49 -1.37
N MET A 100 -4.22 -2.15 -0.47
CA MET A 100 -5.49 -1.64 0.05
C MET A 100 -5.30 -0.30 0.79
N LEU A 101 -4.28 -0.21 1.64
CA LEU A 101 -3.97 1.04 2.33
C LEU A 101 -3.54 2.14 1.36
N GLY A 102 -2.73 1.81 0.35
CA GLY A 102 -2.35 2.72 -0.72
C GLY A 102 -3.57 3.23 -1.51
N LEU A 103 -4.51 2.34 -1.84
CA LEU A 103 -5.77 2.70 -2.50
C LEU A 103 -6.62 3.65 -1.65
N ALA A 104 -6.67 3.48 -0.32
CA ALA A 104 -7.38 4.41 0.55
C ALA A 104 -6.87 5.85 0.36
N PHE A 105 -5.54 6.04 0.32
CA PHE A 105 -4.94 7.37 0.12
C PHE A 105 -5.18 7.93 -1.28
N VAL A 106 -5.16 7.09 -2.32
CA VAL A 106 -5.49 7.51 -3.69
C VAL A 106 -6.95 7.98 -3.77
N ILE A 107 -7.87 7.24 -3.15
CA ILE A 107 -9.30 7.59 -3.11
C ILE A 107 -9.50 8.91 -2.35
N ILE A 108 -8.77 9.15 -1.25
CA ILE A 108 -8.81 10.44 -0.54
C ILE A 108 -8.50 11.58 -1.51
N TYR A 109 -7.44 11.46 -2.31
CA TYR A 109 -7.11 12.48 -3.30
C TYR A 109 -8.19 12.64 -4.38
N MET A 110 -8.75 11.54 -4.88
CA MET A 110 -9.78 11.58 -5.93
C MET A 110 -11.03 12.37 -5.50
N PHE A 111 -11.44 12.23 -4.24
CA PHE A 111 -12.61 12.95 -3.71
C PHE A 111 -12.25 14.31 -3.10
N HIS A 112 -11.02 14.50 -2.66
CA HIS A 112 -10.56 15.71 -1.96
C HIS A 112 -9.19 16.14 -2.49
N GLN A 113 -9.16 16.84 -3.62
CA GLN A 113 -7.93 17.32 -4.24
C GLN A 113 -7.14 18.30 -3.34
N GLU A 114 -7.79 18.88 -2.34
CA GLU A 114 -7.14 19.67 -1.29
C GLU A 114 -6.15 18.84 -0.46
N GLN A 115 -6.42 17.54 -0.32
CA GLN A 115 -5.58 16.58 0.40
C GLN A 115 -4.50 15.97 -0.53
N TRP A 116 -3.90 16.81 -1.36
CA TRP A 116 -2.86 16.38 -2.34
C TRP A 116 -1.69 15.62 -1.71
N TRP A 117 -1.42 15.84 -0.41
CA TRP A 117 -0.39 15.15 0.35
C TRP A 117 -0.64 13.63 0.42
N SER A 118 -1.90 13.19 0.29
CA SER A 118 -2.26 11.77 0.34
C SER A 118 -1.68 10.96 -0.82
N ILE A 119 -1.29 11.61 -1.93
CA ILE A 119 -0.60 10.96 -3.06
C ILE A 119 0.75 10.38 -2.60
N ILE A 120 1.44 11.03 -1.66
CA ILE A 120 2.76 10.59 -1.18
C ILE A 120 2.65 9.22 -0.49
N PRO A 121 1.91 9.07 0.63
CA PRO A 121 1.76 7.77 1.26
C PRO A 121 1.07 6.76 0.34
N GLY A 122 0.08 7.18 -0.46
CA GLY A 122 -0.59 6.32 -1.43
C GLY A 122 0.37 5.71 -2.44
N GLY A 123 1.20 6.53 -3.07
CA GLY A 123 2.17 6.09 -4.07
C GLY A 123 3.29 5.23 -3.46
N VAL A 124 3.80 5.59 -2.27
CA VAL A 124 4.79 4.79 -1.55
C VAL A 124 4.24 3.39 -1.22
N LEU A 125 3.03 3.32 -0.67
CA LEU A 125 2.40 2.05 -0.29
C LEU A 125 2.09 1.18 -1.50
N LEU A 126 1.59 1.76 -2.61
CA LEU A 126 1.36 1.03 -3.85
C LEU A 126 2.67 0.54 -4.48
N THR A 127 3.73 1.34 -4.40
CA THR A 127 5.06 0.92 -4.84
C THR A 127 5.56 -0.26 -4.02
N LEU A 128 5.46 -0.20 -2.69
CA LEU A 128 5.83 -1.30 -1.80
C LEU A 128 4.99 -2.54 -2.07
N ALA A 129 3.67 -2.40 -2.29
CA ALA A 129 2.81 -3.50 -2.68
C ALA A 129 3.28 -4.16 -3.99
N GLY A 130 3.64 -3.36 -4.99
CA GLY A 130 4.20 -3.87 -6.24
C GLY A 130 5.55 -4.57 -6.06
N VAL A 131 6.42 -4.03 -5.20
CA VAL A 131 7.72 -4.64 -4.89
C VAL A 131 7.55 -5.98 -4.19
N THR A 132 6.61 -6.11 -3.25
CA THR A 132 6.34 -7.40 -2.58
C THR A 132 5.90 -8.50 -3.55
N LEU A 133 5.20 -8.15 -4.64
CA LEU A 133 4.77 -9.10 -5.67
C LEU A 133 5.92 -9.61 -6.55
N VAL A 134 7.01 -8.87 -6.63
CA VAL A 134 8.18 -9.21 -7.46
C VAL A 134 9.45 -9.39 -6.63
N SER A 135 9.30 -9.60 -5.32
CA SER A 135 10.43 -9.74 -4.37
C SER A 135 11.42 -10.84 -4.75
N ASP A 136 10.94 -11.89 -5.43
CA ASP A 136 11.76 -13.01 -5.88
C ASP A 136 12.52 -12.73 -7.19
N THR A 137 12.43 -11.51 -7.72
CA THR A 137 13.11 -11.10 -8.95
C THR A 137 14.29 -10.16 -8.66
N ASP A 138 15.30 -10.21 -9.53
CA ASP A 138 16.47 -9.34 -9.47
C ASP A 138 16.16 -7.84 -9.72
N PHE A 139 14.87 -7.49 -9.94
CA PHE A 139 14.45 -6.11 -10.28
C PHE A 139 13.73 -5.38 -9.15
N SER A 140 13.59 -5.98 -7.99
CA SER A 140 12.77 -5.46 -6.89
C SER A 140 13.27 -4.11 -6.35
N GLY A 141 14.59 -3.94 -6.22
CA GLY A 141 15.20 -2.69 -5.74
C GLY A 141 15.03 -1.55 -6.73
N GLY A 142 15.27 -1.82 -8.02
CA GLY A 142 15.07 -0.84 -9.09
C GLY A 142 13.62 -0.40 -9.18
N LEU A 143 12.67 -1.34 -9.12
CA LEU A 143 11.23 -1.08 -9.14
C LEU A 143 10.78 -0.17 -7.99
N PHE A 144 11.36 -0.34 -6.79
CA PHE A 144 11.08 0.53 -5.65
C PHE A 144 11.39 2.00 -5.96
N PHE A 145 12.59 2.30 -6.42
CA PHE A 145 12.99 3.67 -6.74
C PHE A 145 12.20 4.24 -7.93
N LEU A 146 11.91 3.42 -8.96
CA LEU A 146 11.10 3.84 -10.10
C LEU A 146 9.66 4.15 -9.70
N GLY A 147 9.06 3.36 -8.81
CA GLY A 147 7.72 3.60 -8.27
C GLY A 147 7.66 4.90 -7.44
N LEU A 148 8.70 5.17 -6.63
CA LEU A 148 8.80 6.45 -5.93
C LEU A 148 8.99 7.62 -6.90
N ALA A 149 9.81 7.47 -7.94
CA ALA A 149 9.99 8.48 -8.99
C ALA A 149 8.66 8.80 -9.69
N LEU A 150 7.87 7.75 -10.01
CA LEU A 150 6.52 7.90 -10.56
C LEU A 150 5.59 8.64 -9.59
N THR A 151 5.64 8.33 -8.30
CA THR A 151 4.84 8.99 -7.26
C THR A 151 5.11 10.51 -7.25
N PHE A 152 6.37 10.91 -7.18
CA PHE A 152 6.74 12.34 -7.23
C PHE A 152 6.48 12.98 -8.59
N GLY A 153 6.61 12.23 -9.69
CA GLY A 153 6.23 12.66 -11.02
C GLY A 153 4.73 12.96 -11.13
N LEU A 154 3.90 12.10 -10.57
CA LEU A 154 2.45 12.32 -10.48
C LEU A 154 2.13 13.57 -9.65
N ILE A 155 2.82 13.80 -8.51
CA ILE A 155 2.65 15.01 -7.70
C ILE A 155 2.93 16.27 -8.52
N TYR A 156 3.92 16.24 -9.41
CA TYR A 156 4.21 17.36 -10.31
C TYR A 156 3.12 17.58 -11.37
N LEU A 157 2.59 16.48 -11.95
CA LEU A 157 1.63 16.53 -13.06
C LEU A 157 0.20 16.80 -12.63
N LEU A 158 -0.20 16.30 -11.44
CA LEU A 158 -1.59 16.36 -10.99
C LEU A 158 -2.01 17.78 -10.59
N PRO A 159 -3.25 18.16 -10.92
CA PRO A 159 -3.80 19.46 -10.57
C PRO A 159 -3.91 19.61 -9.06
N LYS A 160 -3.59 20.81 -8.56
CA LYS A 160 -3.71 21.17 -7.14
C LYS A 160 -4.34 22.54 -7.01
N PRO A 161 -5.12 22.80 -5.94
CA PRO A 161 -5.66 24.13 -5.67
C PRO A 161 -4.57 25.19 -5.51
N SER A 162 -3.38 24.82 -5.03
CA SER A 162 -2.22 25.70 -4.78
C SER A 162 -1.27 25.85 -5.99
N GLY A 163 -1.61 25.29 -7.16
CA GLY A 163 -0.77 25.31 -8.35
C GLY A 163 0.22 24.14 -8.46
N LYS A 164 1.13 24.20 -9.45
CA LYS A 164 2.10 23.13 -9.72
C LYS A 164 3.16 23.04 -8.62
N SER A 165 3.45 21.83 -8.15
CA SER A 165 4.51 21.58 -7.17
C SER A 165 5.85 21.35 -7.88
N GLN A 166 6.52 22.42 -8.28
CA GLN A 166 7.82 22.31 -8.97
C GLN A 166 8.88 21.58 -8.14
N TRP A 167 8.81 21.65 -6.82
CA TRP A 167 9.74 20.95 -5.92
C TRP A 167 9.73 19.42 -6.11
N ALA A 168 8.58 18.85 -6.52
CA ALA A 168 8.43 17.40 -6.69
C ALA A 168 9.26 16.86 -7.88
N LEU A 169 9.64 17.73 -8.81
CA LEU A 169 10.46 17.35 -9.96
C LEU A 169 11.88 16.93 -9.53
N TYR A 170 12.45 17.55 -8.49
CA TYR A 170 13.79 17.23 -8.02
C TYR A 170 13.88 15.80 -7.45
N PRO A 171 13.05 15.40 -6.44
CA PRO A 171 13.06 14.02 -5.97
C PRO A 171 12.65 13.03 -7.07
N ALA A 172 11.71 13.37 -7.96
CA ALA A 172 11.34 12.51 -9.07
C ALA A 172 12.55 12.20 -9.98
N GLY A 173 13.32 13.22 -10.36
CA GLY A 173 14.50 13.05 -11.22
C GLY A 173 15.62 12.26 -10.55
N ILE A 174 15.90 12.54 -9.27
CA ILE A 174 16.93 11.82 -8.50
C ILE A 174 16.54 10.34 -8.35
N LEU A 175 15.30 10.06 -7.93
CA LEU A 175 14.81 8.70 -7.73
C LEU A 175 14.74 7.93 -9.05
N LEU A 176 14.38 8.59 -10.15
CA LEU A 176 14.41 8.00 -11.48
C LEU A 176 15.84 7.57 -11.87
N ALA A 177 16.81 8.46 -11.68
CA ALA A 177 18.22 8.16 -11.98
C ALA A 177 18.73 6.98 -11.12
N ILE A 178 18.44 6.98 -9.81
CA ILE A 178 18.80 5.88 -8.91
C ILE A 178 18.11 4.59 -9.34
N GLY A 179 16.80 4.64 -9.63
CA GLY A 179 16.02 3.45 -10.04
C GLY A 179 16.58 2.84 -11.32
N VAL A 180 16.90 3.65 -12.32
CA VAL A 180 17.54 3.16 -13.55
C VAL A 180 18.90 2.54 -13.26
N LEU A 181 19.76 3.19 -12.47
CA LEU A 181 21.08 2.66 -12.13
C LEU A 181 21.01 1.34 -11.36
N VAL A 182 20.11 1.23 -10.38
CA VAL A 182 19.89 0.00 -9.62
C VAL A 182 19.38 -1.11 -10.54
N THR A 183 18.37 -0.84 -11.36
CA THR A 183 17.84 -1.83 -12.32
C THR A 183 18.91 -2.32 -13.30
N LEU A 184 19.76 -1.43 -13.80
CA LEU A 184 20.87 -1.82 -14.68
C LEU A 184 21.93 -2.64 -13.93
N GLY A 185 22.15 -2.36 -12.64
CA GLY A 185 23.05 -3.11 -11.77
C GLY A 185 22.52 -4.51 -11.50
N GLU A 186 21.25 -4.63 -11.12
CA GLU A 186 20.55 -5.91 -10.86
C GLU A 186 20.52 -6.79 -12.12
N ALA A 187 20.29 -6.23 -13.29
CA ALA A 187 20.34 -6.91 -14.57
C ALA A 187 21.75 -7.29 -15.03
N ASN A 188 22.78 -7.07 -14.21
CA ASN A 188 24.20 -7.29 -14.56
C ASN A 188 24.66 -6.51 -15.82
N VAL A 189 23.89 -5.55 -16.31
CA VAL A 189 24.24 -4.76 -17.51
C VAL A 189 25.51 -3.97 -17.29
N LEU A 190 25.76 -3.50 -16.06
CA LEU A 190 26.99 -2.77 -15.72
C LEU A 190 28.24 -3.63 -15.93
N ASN A 191 28.16 -4.96 -15.81
CA ASN A 191 29.27 -5.86 -16.08
C ASN A 191 29.70 -5.86 -17.56
N TYR A 192 28.82 -5.44 -18.46
CA TYR A 192 29.11 -5.34 -19.89
C TYR A 192 29.46 -3.90 -20.31
N VAL A 193 28.99 -2.89 -19.59
CA VAL A 193 29.20 -1.47 -19.94
C VAL A 193 30.66 -1.06 -19.84
N TRP A 194 31.38 -1.45 -18.76
CA TRP A 194 32.76 -1.07 -18.57
C TRP A 194 33.73 -1.74 -19.58
N PRO A 195 33.58 -3.03 -19.97
CA PRO A 195 34.41 -3.60 -21.04
C PRO A 195 34.16 -2.94 -22.39
N LEU A 196 32.88 -2.64 -22.72
CA LEU A 196 32.54 -1.91 -23.92
C LEU A 196 33.13 -0.50 -23.93
N ALA A 197 33.09 0.22 -22.81
CA ALA A 197 33.72 1.53 -22.69
C ALA A 197 35.24 1.48 -22.94
N LEU A 198 35.92 0.44 -22.42
CA LEU A 198 37.35 0.22 -22.68
C LEU A 198 37.64 -0.11 -24.16
N LEU A 199 36.80 -0.93 -24.78
CA LEU A 199 36.92 -1.24 -26.21
C LEU A 199 36.75 0.01 -27.07
N PHE A 200 35.77 0.85 -26.78
CA PHE A 200 35.59 2.13 -27.48
C PHE A 200 36.73 3.09 -27.23
N ALA A 201 37.20 3.25 -25.99
CA ALA A 201 38.33 4.09 -25.65
C ALA A 201 39.61 3.62 -26.34
N GLY A 202 39.92 2.30 -26.26
CA GLY A 202 41.05 1.70 -26.93
C GLY A 202 41.01 1.83 -28.46
N GLY A 203 39.85 1.56 -29.05
CA GLY A 203 39.58 1.75 -30.50
C GLY A 203 39.77 3.18 -30.93
N TYR A 204 39.29 4.15 -30.14
CA TYR A 204 39.49 5.57 -30.42
C TYR A 204 40.98 5.97 -30.40
N VAL A 205 41.74 5.50 -29.41
CA VAL A 205 43.18 5.77 -29.30
C VAL A 205 43.93 5.17 -30.50
N LEU A 206 43.63 3.91 -30.87
CA LEU A 206 44.21 3.26 -32.04
C LEU A 206 43.87 4.02 -33.33
N PHE A 207 42.60 4.38 -33.54
CA PHE A 207 42.19 5.15 -34.71
C PHE A 207 42.92 6.52 -34.83
N ARG A 208 43.10 7.17 -33.69
CA ARG A 208 43.85 8.44 -33.64
C ARG A 208 45.33 8.26 -33.91
N SER A 209 45.93 7.14 -33.51
CA SER A 209 47.37 6.87 -33.75
C SER A 209 47.66 6.50 -35.21
N LEU A 210 46.71 5.83 -35.89
CA LEU A 210 46.81 5.45 -37.29
C LEU A 210 46.61 6.64 -38.28
N LYS A 211 46.04 7.74 -37.81
CA LYS A 211 45.82 8.96 -38.58
C LYS A 211 47.01 9.93 -38.52
N LYS A 212 48.05 9.61 -37.75
CA LYS A 212 49.31 10.32 -37.74
C LYS A 212 50.33 9.65 -38.66
#